data_ebdaabf1e29b8724ee8d5ee7b53a32d6
#
_entry.id   ebdaabf1e29b8724ee8d5ee7b53a32d6
#
_cell.length_a   1.000
_cell.length_b   1.000
_cell.length_c   1.000
_cell.angle_alpha   90.00
_cell.angle_beta   90.00
_cell.angle_gamma   90.00
#
_symmetry.space_group_name_H-M   'P 1'
#
loop_
_entity.id
_entity.type
_entity.pdbx_description
1 polymer ?
#
loop_
_entity_poly.entity_id
_entity_poly.type
_entity_poly.pdbx_seq_one_letter_code
_entity_poly.pdbx_strand_id
1 'polypeptide(L)'
;MKFTKYVTLNNRKIIIIGFGSIGPAALLLILRHVDINPNAIEIISDSNKNQDIAENNAIKFLHFKLSPENYENYLSLKLTQNDILINLSVEISSIDLIKLCQKMSVLYLDTSNEAWPSEITGTRTGTYERRQNMQQETNNFSKEVTALVCHGANPGLITHFAKQAVLDVRNSIKNIASVPHTADEWADIAQASDIIALHISERDTQVSTVKRLADEYVNTWSIEGLFEEASENVGFAWGTHEEELPKEMVKNRMDGEKCRIIELNQVAIETQIKSWVPSKGMFTGFLMPHVEAYSIAELFSRKVSNNRYQPTVHFVYHPCLDAIDSMRHAMAQGWVNINHKRLLGDDILEGKDELGILVVRRHTPDIYWFGSRLDIKEARNLIPHNNATSVQVAIGILSGLVWIIENPQCGLVEPEQVDFKRVLEIAEPYLGEFGGYWAKWPEEHFPKITGHALKRHFYNSSKEVT
;
A
#
# COMPACT_ATOMS: atom_id res chain seq x y z
N MET A 1 4.88 22.81 -19.89
CA MET A 1 4.59 23.31 -18.52
C MET A 1 5.86 23.28 -17.68
N LYS A 2 6.09 24.26 -16.79
CA LYS A 2 7.22 24.22 -15.85
C LYS A 2 6.70 23.55 -14.57
N PHE A 3 7.19 22.36 -14.25
CA PHE A 3 6.83 21.63 -13.03
C PHE A 3 7.54 22.19 -11.81
N THR A 4 6.89 22.13 -10.65
CA THR A 4 7.50 22.49 -9.36
C THR A 4 8.59 21.49 -9.02
N LYS A 5 9.80 21.96 -8.73
CA LYS A 5 10.87 21.14 -8.15
C LYS A 5 10.75 21.23 -6.63
N TYR A 6 10.51 20.10 -5.98
CA TYR A 6 10.35 20.04 -4.51
C TYR A 6 11.70 20.02 -3.80
N VAL A 7 12.68 19.32 -4.36
CA VAL A 7 14.02 19.12 -3.77
C VAL A 7 15.10 19.15 -4.87
N THR A 8 16.34 19.50 -4.46
CA THR A 8 17.51 19.49 -5.33
C THR A 8 18.53 18.49 -4.82
N LEU A 9 19.03 17.64 -5.71
CA LEU A 9 20.05 16.62 -5.42
C LEU A 9 21.37 17.01 -6.11
N ASN A 10 22.20 17.76 -5.40
CA ASN A 10 23.54 18.11 -5.88
C ASN A 10 24.50 16.97 -5.57
N ASN A 11 25.18 16.42 -6.59
CA ASN A 11 26.21 15.38 -6.45
C ASN A 11 25.78 14.09 -5.73
N ARG A 12 24.48 13.79 -5.71
CA ARG A 12 23.93 12.54 -5.20
C ARG A 12 23.38 11.69 -6.32
N LYS A 13 23.44 10.39 -6.17
CA LYS A 13 22.86 9.44 -7.12
C LYS A 13 21.53 8.88 -6.60
N ILE A 14 20.70 8.48 -7.54
CA ILE A 14 19.55 7.61 -7.28
C ILE A 14 19.79 6.30 -8.01
N ILE A 15 19.79 5.19 -7.28
CA ILE A 15 19.73 3.85 -7.87
C ILE A 15 18.32 3.31 -7.67
N ILE A 16 17.70 2.90 -8.78
CA ILE A 16 16.36 2.26 -8.76
C ILE A 16 16.56 0.79 -9.07
N ILE A 17 16.15 -0.08 -8.16
CA ILE A 17 16.11 -1.53 -8.35
C ILE A 17 14.69 -1.93 -8.78
N GLY A 18 14.57 -2.64 -9.90
CA GLY A 18 13.29 -2.98 -10.51
C GLY A 18 12.73 -1.87 -11.39
N PHE A 19 12.30 -2.23 -12.62
CA PHE A 19 11.72 -1.28 -13.58
C PHE A 19 10.52 -1.90 -14.31
N GLY A 20 9.65 -2.53 -13.50
CA GLY A 20 8.45 -3.23 -13.97
C GLY A 20 7.26 -2.31 -14.21
N SER A 21 6.15 -2.56 -13.49
CA SER A 21 4.88 -1.84 -13.65
C SER A 21 4.92 -0.37 -13.21
N ILE A 22 5.66 -0.08 -12.13
CA ILE A 22 5.64 1.22 -11.45
C ILE A 22 6.87 2.07 -11.79
N GLY A 23 7.99 1.45 -12.10
CA GLY A 23 9.27 2.13 -12.37
C GLY A 23 9.20 3.25 -13.40
N PRO A 24 8.57 3.06 -14.58
CA PRO A 24 8.42 4.11 -15.58
C PRO A 24 7.70 5.36 -15.07
N ALA A 25 6.58 5.21 -14.39
CA ALA A 25 5.84 6.33 -13.82
C ALA A 25 6.65 7.05 -12.73
N ALA A 26 7.28 6.30 -11.83
CA ALA A 26 8.13 6.84 -10.76
C ALA A 26 9.31 7.64 -11.35
N LEU A 27 10.01 7.12 -12.36
CA LEU A 27 11.11 7.81 -13.03
C LEU A 27 10.65 9.16 -13.61
N LEU A 28 9.53 9.16 -14.34
CA LEU A 28 9.01 10.38 -14.96
C LEU A 28 8.63 11.44 -13.92
N LEU A 29 8.06 11.04 -12.79
CA LEU A 29 7.75 11.95 -11.68
C LEU A 29 9.02 12.47 -11.00
N ILE A 30 10.02 11.63 -10.79
CA ILE A 30 11.32 12.03 -10.23
C ILE A 30 11.96 13.08 -11.17
N LEU A 31 12.03 12.83 -12.46
CA LEU A 31 12.58 13.77 -13.43
C LEU A 31 11.81 15.10 -13.49
N ARG A 32 10.50 15.09 -13.25
CA ARG A 32 9.67 16.30 -13.22
C ARG A 32 9.88 17.13 -11.95
N HIS A 33 10.01 16.49 -10.79
CA HIS A 33 9.86 17.14 -9.50
C HIS A 33 11.12 17.16 -8.62
N VAL A 34 12.12 16.36 -8.96
CA VAL A 34 13.44 16.42 -8.32
C VAL A 34 14.42 17.13 -9.28
N ASP A 35 15.13 18.12 -8.75
CA ASP A 35 16.22 18.77 -9.51
C ASP A 35 17.47 17.91 -9.38
N ILE A 36 17.67 17.02 -10.37
CA ILE A 36 18.76 16.05 -10.44
C ILE A 36 19.28 15.96 -11.88
N ASN A 37 20.58 15.77 -12.02
CA ASN A 37 21.17 15.42 -13.31
C ASN A 37 20.70 13.99 -13.72
N PRO A 38 20.08 13.80 -14.90
CA PRO A 38 19.67 12.47 -15.37
C PRO A 38 20.79 11.43 -15.33
N ASN A 39 22.02 11.81 -15.62
CA ASN A 39 23.19 10.91 -15.54
C ASN A 39 23.52 10.42 -14.11
N ALA A 40 22.92 11.04 -13.09
CA ALA A 40 23.04 10.60 -11.70
C ALA A 40 21.96 9.57 -11.29
N ILE A 41 21.08 9.18 -12.22
CA ILE A 41 20.10 8.12 -12.03
C ILE A 41 20.58 6.85 -12.75
N GLU A 42 20.54 5.72 -12.06
CA GLU A 42 20.86 4.40 -12.62
C GLU A 42 19.73 3.41 -12.28
N ILE A 43 19.30 2.63 -13.26
CA ILE A 43 18.29 1.59 -13.10
C ILE A 43 18.98 0.23 -13.17
N ILE A 44 18.65 -0.67 -12.26
CA ILE A 44 19.10 -2.06 -12.22
C ILE A 44 17.85 -2.95 -12.27
N SER A 45 17.73 -3.78 -13.30
CA SER A 45 16.58 -4.68 -13.47
C SER A 45 17.04 -6.03 -14.02
N ASP A 46 16.37 -7.10 -13.63
CA ASP A 46 16.57 -8.45 -14.18
C ASP A 46 15.79 -8.69 -15.48
N SER A 47 15.05 -7.69 -15.94
CA SER A 47 14.29 -7.70 -17.18
C SER A 47 14.59 -6.46 -18.01
N ASN A 48 14.61 -6.60 -19.34
CA ASN A 48 14.74 -5.47 -20.28
C ASN A 48 13.40 -4.75 -20.54
N LYS A 49 12.33 -5.12 -19.85
CA LYS A 49 11.05 -4.44 -19.99
C LYS A 49 11.19 -2.96 -19.65
N ASN A 50 10.61 -2.09 -20.50
CA ASN A 50 10.65 -0.62 -20.35
C ASN A 50 12.06 0.02 -20.44
N GLN A 51 13.09 -0.70 -20.89
CA GLN A 51 14.45 -0.16 -21.07
C GLN A 51 14.46 1.07 -21.97
N ASP A 52 13.65 1.06 -23.02
CA ASP A 52 13.49 2.17 -23.96
C ASP A 52 13.04 3.48 -23.28
N ILE A 53 12.19 3.38 -22.23
CA ILE A 53 11.76 4.55 -21.46
C ILE A 53 12.94 5.17 -20.69
N ALA A 54 13.80 4.35 -20.11
CA ALA A 54 15.02 4.82 -19.45
C ALA A 54 15.98 5.48 -20.45
N GLU A 55 16.25 4.83 -21.57
CA GLU A 55 17.16 5.30 -22.62
C GLU A 55 16.68 6.61 -23.26
N ASN A 56 15.38 6.74 -23.55
CA ASN A 56 14.77 7.96 -24.09
C ASN A 56 14.89 9.16 -23.14
N ASN A 57 15.10 8.92 -21.84
CA ASN A 57 15.33 9.95 -20.83
C ASN A 57 16.81 10.10 -20.45
N ALA A 58 17.73 9.50 -21.23
CA ALA A 58 19.18 9.50 -20.98
C ALA A 58 19.58 8.90 -19.61
N ILE A 59 18.80 7.95 -19.12
CA ILE A 59 19.04 7.23 -17.86
C ILE A 59 19.81 5.95 -18.15
N LYS A 60 20.83 5.70 -17.35
CA LYS A 60 21.61 4.46 -17.45
C LYS A 60 20.77 3.27 -16.98
N PHE A 61 20.53 2.33 -17.89
CA PHE A 61 19.85 1.08 -17.62
C PHE A 61 20.84 -0.08 -17.61
N LEU A 62 20.77 -0.94 -16.58
CA LEU A 62 21.61 -2.12 -16.41
C LEU A 62 20.72 -3.36 -16.26
N HIS A 63 20.79 -4.23 -17.26
CA HIS A 63 20.18 -5.55 -17.15
C HIS A 63 21.08 -6.43 -16.26
N PHE A 64 20.70 -6.57 -15.00
CA PHE A 64 21.47 -7.32 -14.01
C PHE A 64 20.55 -7.88 -12.93
N LYS A 65 20.66 -9.19 -12.68
CA LYS A 65 19.91 -9.86 -11.63
C LYS A 65 20.68 -9.80 -10.30
N LEU A 66 20.10 -9.10 -9.32
CA LEU A 66 20.58 -9.14 -7.93
C LEU A 66 20.16 -10.46 -7.27
N SER A 67 21.03 -10.97 -6.42
CA SER A 67 20.83 -12.19 -5.63
C SER A 67 21.46 -12.04 -4.24
N PRO A 68 21.15 -12.94 -3.27
CA PRO A 68 21.78 -12.92 -1.95
C PRO A 68 23.30 -12.92 -1.99
N GLU A 69 23.89 -13.57 -3.00
CA GLU A 69 25.35 -13.75 -3.12
C GLU A 69 26.06 -12.53 -3.72
N ASN A 70 25.33 -11.65 -4.45
CA ASN A 70 25.99 -10.60 -5.22
C ASN A 70 25.57 -9.16 -4.86
N TYR A 71 24.39 -8.95 -4.24
CA TYR A 71 23.82 -7.63 -4.03
C TYR A 71 24.76 -6.69 -3.25
N GLU A 72 25.34 -7.16 -2.14
CA GLU A 72 26.19 -6.33 -1.29
C GLU A 72 27.45 -5.84 -2.03
N ASN A 73 28.18 -6.77 -2.66
CA ASN A 73 29.37 -6.42 -3.42
C ASN A 73 29.06 -5.50 -4.60
N TYR A 74 27.97 -5.78 -5.33
CA TYR A 74 27.60 -5.02 -6.52
C TYR A 74 27.16 -3.60 -6.18
N LEU A 75 26.27 -3.43 -5.20
CA LEU A 75 25.77 -2.13 -4.78
C LEU A 75 26.80 -1.29 -4.05
N SER A 76 27.68 -1.90 -3.24
CA SER A 76 28.76 -1.19 -2.54
C SER A 76 29.77 -0.53 -3.48
N LEU A 77 29.94 -1.05 -4.72
CA LEU A 77 30.80 -0.42 -5.74
C LEU A 77 30.14 0.80 -6.40
N LYS A 78 28.84 0.97 -6.26
CA LYS A 78 28.03 1.99 -6.96
C LYS A 78 27.55 3.11 -6.06
N LEU A 79 27.19 2.76 -4.84
CA LEU A 79 26.62 3.67 -3.85
C LEU A 79 27.72 4.35 -3.03
N THR A 80 27.48 5.60 -2.68
CA THR A 80 28.31 6.38 -1.76
C THR A 80 27.42 7.05 -0.71
N GLN A 81 28.01 7.55 0.36
CA GLN A 81 27.28 8.25 1.43
C GLN A 81 26.35 9.33 0.87
N ASN A 82 25.14 9.38 1.40
CA ASN A 82 24.05 10.27 1.01
C ASN A 82 23.40 9.99 -0.36
N ASP A 83 23.82 8.98 -1.11
CA ASP A 83 23.07 8.49 -2.26
C ASP A 83 21.70 7.92 -1.82
N ILE A 84 20.86 7.59 -2.78
CA ILE A 84 19.51 7.10 -2.54
C ILE A 84 19.32 5.78 -3.27
N LEU A 85 18.82 4.78 -2.55
CA LEU A 85 18.41 3.50 -3.11
C LEU A 85 16.89 3.37 -3.03
N ILE A 86 16.25 3.17 -4.19
CA ILE A 86 14.80 2.93 -4.31
C ILE A 86 14.60 1.49 -4.76
N ASN A 87 13.92 0.67 -3.94
CA ASN A 87 13.58 -0.70 -4.29
C ASN A 87 12.13 -0.80 -4.78
N LEU A 88 11.95 -1.07 -6.07
CA LEU A 88 10.65 -1.30 -6.73
C LEU A 88 10.56 -2.73 -7.30
N SER A 89 11.43 -3.61 -6.85
CA SER A 89 11.47 -5.00 -7.27
C SER A 89 10.66 -5.88 -6.34
N VAL A 90 10.21 -7.01 -6.85
CA VAL A 90 9.76 -8.15 -6.08
C VAL A 90 10.93 -9.10 -5.83
N GLU A 91 10.86 -9.94 -4.80
CA GLU A 91 11.84 -11.00 -4.52
C GLU A 91 13.30 -10.51 -4.23
N ILE A 92 13.46 -9.24 -3.80
CA ILE A 92 14.75 -8.72 -3.31
C ILE A 92 14.56 -8.25 -1.86
N SER A 93 15.28 -8.86 -0.93
CA SER A 93 15.12 -8.63 0.52
C SER A 93 15.25 -7.16 0.90
N SER A 94 14.15 -6.57 1.36
CA SER A 94 14.13 -5.21 1.90
C SER A 94 15.06 -5.07 3.11
N ILE A 95 15.06 -6.05 4.01
CA ILE A 95 15.92 -6.06 5.23
C ILE A 95 17.39 -6.00 4.86
N ASP A 96 17.84 -6.78 3.89
CA ASP A 96 19.25 -6.81 3.48
C ASP A 96 19.67 -5.50 2.80
N LEU A 97 18.81 -4.94 1.95
CA LEU A 97 19.06 -3.64 1.33
C LEU A 97 19.11 -2.52 2.38
N ILE A 98 18.22 -2.54 3.35
CA ILE A 98 18.20 -1.55 4.45
C ILE A 98 19.48 -1.68 5.30
N LYS A 99 19.90 -2.90 5.65
CA LYS A 99 21.17 -3.13 6.37
C LYS A 99 22.38 -2.56 5.61
N LEU A 100 22.43 -2.79 4.30
CA LEU A 100 23.47 -2.23 3.44
C LEU A 100 23.42 -0.70 3.41
N CYS A 101 22.24 -0.12 3.24
CA CYS A 101 22.04 1.34 3.21
C CYS A 101 22.44 1.99 4.55
N GLN A 102 22.10 1.39 5.68
CA GLN A 102 22.55 1.83 7.01
C GLN A 102 24.07 1.82 7.13
N LYS A 103 24.72 0.72 6.72
CA LYS A 103 26.19 0.58 6.74
C LYS A 103 26.90 1.64 5.87
N MET A 104 26.28 2.03 4.75
CA MET A 104 26.87 2.95 3.78
C MET A 104 26.38 4.40 3.95
N SER A 105 25.49 4.69 4.90
CA SER A 105 24.84 5.99 5.06
C SER A 105 24.09 6.44 3.78
N VAL A 106 23.35 5.52 3.17
CA VAL A 106 22.51 5.69 1.97
C VAL A 106 21.06 5.77 2.38
N LEU A 107 20.29 6.73 1.83
CA LEU A 107 18.85 6.82 2.04
C LEU A 107 18.15 5.67 1.32
N TYR A 108 17.12 5.09 1.94
CA TYR A 108 16.38 3.96 1.39
C TYR A 108 14.90 4.26 1.29
N LEU A 109 14.28 3.76 0.22
CA LEU A 109 12.83 3.80 0.00
C LEU A 109 12.38 2.52 -0.70
N ASP A 110 11.28 1.89 -0.26
CA ASP A 110 10.59 0.83 -0.98
C ASP A 110 9.05 1.01 -0.96
N THR A 111 8.37 0.17 -1.73
CA THR A 111 6.90 0.14 -1.81
C THR A 111 6.29 -1.10 -1.16
N SER A 112 7.12 -2.08 -0.79
CA SER A 112 6.70 -3.35 -0.17
C SER A 112 7.85 -3.97 0.61
N ASN A 113 7.51 -4.77 1.62
CA ASN A 113 8.51 -5.53 2.38
C ASN A 113 8.74 -6.89 1.70
N GLU A 114 9.80 -6.96 0.91
CA GLU A 114 10.17 -8.13 0.13
C GLU A 114 11.20 -9.02 0.84
N ALA A 115 11.25 -10.30 0.44
CA ALA A 115 12.24 -11.28 0.88
C ALA A 115 12.85 -12.01 -0.32
N TRP A 116 14.06 -12.57 -0.16
CA TRP A 116 14.63 -13.41 -1.21
C TRP A 116 13.82 -14.70 -1.39
N PRO A 117 13.72 -15.23 -2.62
CA PRO A 117 12.97 -16.47 -2.88
C PRO A 117 13.45 -17.67 -2.08
N SER A 118 14.75 -17.73 -1.77
CA SER A 118 15.36 -18.79 -0.97
C SER A 118 14.97 -18.78 0.51
N GLU A 119 14.49 -17.66 1.03
CA GLU A 119 14.00 -17.51 2.40
C GLU A 119 12.55 -17.99 2.56
N ILE A 120 11.89 -18.23 1.41
CA ILE A 120 10.52 -18.74 1.37
C ILE A 120 10.54 -20.27 1.40
N THR A 121 11.03 -20.88 2.49
CA THR A 121 11.06 -22.33 2.66
C THR A 121 9.77 -22.85 3.30
N GLY A 122 8.98 -23.59 2.52
CA GLY A 122 7.87 -24.44 3.01
C GLY A 122 6.54 -23.74 3.17
N THR A 123 6.28 -23.06 4.26
CA THR A 123 5.13 -22.17 4.45
C THR A 123 5.57 -20.73 4.17
N ARG A 124 4.95 -20.08 3.20
CA ARG A 124 5.23 -18.64 2.93
C ARG A 124 5.08 -17.85 4.21
N THR A 125 6.09 -17.04 4.52
CA THR A 125 6.01 -16.07 5.61
C THR A 125 4.94 -15.04 5.26
N GLY A 126 3.84 -14.98 6.02
CA GLY A 126 2.74 -14.06 5.73
C GLY A 126 3.12 -12.60 5.93
N THR A 127 2.29 -11.70 5.39
CA THR A 127 2.50 -10.24 5.44
C THR A 127 2.73 -9.73 6.86
N TYR A 128 2.01 -10.26 7.85
CA TYR A 128 2.21 -9.91 9.26
C TYR A 128 3.58 -10.31 9.77
N GLU A 129 4.00 -11.55 9.55
CA GLU A 129 5.29 -12.06 9.97
C GLU A 129 6.45 -11.33 9.31
N ARG A 130 6.33 -10.97 8.03
CA ARG A 130 7.34 -10.16 7.33
C ARG A 130 7.53 -8.79 7.99
N ARG A 131 6.45 -8.11 8.38
CA ARG A 131 6.53 -6.85 9.12
C ARG A 131 7.19 -7.03 10.48
N GLN A 132 6.80 -8.07 11.25
CA GLN A 132 7.40 -8.37 12.55
C GLN A 132 8.90 -8.64 12.45
N ASN A 133 9.32 -9.45 11.47
CA ASN A 133 10.73 -9.73 11.22
C ASN A 133 11.50 -8.45 10.90
N MET A 134 10.96 -7.58 10.04
CA MET A 134 11.59 -6.30 9.75
C MET A 134 11.76 -5.45 11.01
N GLN A 135 10.73 -5.28 11.82
CA GLN A 135 10.81 -4.51 13.06
C GLN A 135 11.84 -5.08 14.04
N GLN A 136 11.90 -6.41 14.18
CA GLN A 136 12.88 -7.09 15.06
C GLN A 136 14.32 -6.91 14.57
N GLU A 137 14.57 -7.15 13.29
CA GLU A 137 15.89 -7.06 12.66
C GLU A 137 16.45 -5.63 12.63
N THR A 138 15.56 -4.64 12.62
CA THR A 138 15.93 -3.23 12.49
C THR A 138 15.80 -2.43 13.80
N ASN A 139 15.38 -3.06 14.88
CA ASN A 139 15.14 -2.40 16.18
C ASN A 139 16.36 -1.65 16.74
N ASN A 140 17.56 -2.07 16.37
CA ASN A 140 18.83 -1.47 16.81
C ASN A 140 19.46 -0.56 15.74
N PHE A 141 18.77 -0.21 14.67
CA PHE A 141 19.30 0.66 13.63
C PHE A 141 19.51 2.07 14.16
N SER A 142 20.62 2.68 13.75
CA SER A 142 20.91 4.05 14.12
C SER A 142 19.96 5.00 13.40
N LYS A 143 19.75 6.19 13.99
CA LYS A 143 18.97 7.26 13.35
C LYS A 143 19.82 8.14 12.41
N GLU A 144 21.01 7.67 12.02
CA GLU A 144 21.93 8.46 11.20
C GLU A 144 21.51 8.55 9.74
N VAL A 145 20.72 7.60 9.26
CA VAL A 145 20.18 7.61 7.91
C VAL A 145 18.74 7.12 7.88
N THR A 146 17.91 7.73 7.03
CA THR A 146 16.49 7.38 6.89
C THR A 146 16.30 6.23 5.91
N ALA A 147 15.54 5.23 6.36
CA ALA A 147 14.97 4.16 5.54
C ALA A 147 13.44 4.22 5.68
N LEU A 148 12.74 4.64 4.64
CA LEU A 148 11.27 4.66 4.58
C LEU A 148 10.79 3.40 3.86
N VAL A 149 10.00 2.59 4.56
CA VAL A 149 9.51 1.31 4.02
C VAL A 149 8.04 1.36 3.70
N CYS A 150 7.62 0.55 2.73
CA CYS A 150 6.21 0.38 2.35
C CYS A 150 5.52 1.70 1.98
N HIS A 151 6.15 2.55 1.14
CA HIS A 151 5.62 3.86 0.78
C HIS A 151 5.32 4.01 -0.72
N GLY A 152 4.22 3.36 -1.14
CA GLY A 152 3.56 3.55 -2.44
C GLY A 152 2.19 4.20 -2.28
N ALA A 153 1.15 3.62 -2.89
CA ALA A 153 -0.24 4.06 -2.68
C ALA A 153 -0.89 3.28 -1.52
N ASN A 154 -0.87 1.97 -1.62
CA ASN A 154 -1.32 0.99 -0.67
C ASN A 154 -0.37 -0.22 -0.80
N PRO A 155 0.63 -0.28 0.11
CA PRO A 155 0.91 0.58 1.27
C PRO A 155 1.48 1.97 0.91
N GLY A 156 1.31 2.93 1.84
CA GLY A 156 1.89 4.28 1.79
C GLY A 156 0.86 5.41 1.90
N LEU A 157 0.36 5.94 0.78
CA LEU A 157 -0.58 7.08 0.77
C LEU A 157 -1.82 6.81 1.63
N ILE A 158 -2.28 5.58 1.71
CA ILE A 158 -3.49 5.23 2.45
C ILE A 158 -3.39 5.53 3.95
N THR A 159 -2.20 5.44 4.55
CA THR A 159 -1.97 5.87 5.94
C THR A 159 -2.18 7.37 6.10
N HIS A 160 -1.74 8.16 5.13
CA HIS A 160 -1.93 9.61 5.13
C HIS A 160 -3.41 9.98 4.91
N PHE A 161 -4.11 9.22 4.08
CA PHE A 161 -5.57 9.35 3.93
C PHE A 161 -6.30 9.01 5.23
N ALA A 162 -5.85 8.00 5.96
CA ALA A 162 -6.43 7.62 7.26
C ALA A 162 -6.27 8.73 8.30
N LYS A 163 -5.09 9.34 8.39
CA LYS A 163 -4.85 10.49 9.26
C LYS A 163 -5.77 11.67 8.92
N GLN A 164 -5.88 12.02 7.64
CA GLN A 164 -6.75 13.11 7.19
C GLN A 164 -8.22 12.79 7.44
N ALA A 165 -8.68 11.57 7.12
CA ALA A 165 -10.07 11.15 7.33
C ALA A 165 -10.48 11.21 8.81
N VAL A 166 -9.62 10.75 9.72
CA VAL A 166 -9.87 10.80 11.18
C VAL A 166 -9.95 12.25 11.67
N LEU A 167 -9.09 13.14 11.16
CA LEU A 167 -9.16 14.58 11.48
C LEU A 167 -10.45 15.21 10.97
N ASP A 168 -10.87 14.93 9.73
CA ASP A 168 -12.08 15.50 9.14
C ASP A 168 -13.32 15.06 9.91
N VAL A 169 -13.42 13.77 10.25
CA VAL A 169 -14.49 13.24 11.09
C VAL A 169 -14.46 13.90 12.47
N ARG A 170 -13.31 14.04 13.08
CA ARG A 170 -13.20 14.70 14.39
C ARG A 170 -13.64 16.16 14.33
N ASN A 171 -13.18 16.90 13.33
CA ASN A 171 -13.53 18.33 13.15
C ASN A 171 -15.02 18.52 12.86
N SER A 172 -15.68 17.57 12.22
CA SER A 172 -17.15 17.61 12.02
C SER A 172 -17.95 17.50 13.33
N ILE A 173 -17.36 16.92 14.37
CA ILE A 173 -17.96 16.78 15.70
C ILE A 173 -17.55 17.95 16.60
N LYS A 174 -16.25 18.20 16.67
CA LYS A 174 -15.64 19.25 17.48
C LYS A 174 -14.25 19.58 16.94
N ASN A 175 -14.03 20.85 16.65
CA ASN A 175 -12.71 21.31 16.21
C ASN A 175 -11.62 20.94 17.21
N ILE A 176 -10.49 20.47 16.68
CA ILE A 176 -9.28 20.19 17.47
C ILE A 176 -8.35 21.42 17.47
N ALA A 177 -7.64 21.62 18.59
CA ALA A 177 -6.72 22.75 18.73
C ALA A 177 -5.39 22.55 17.96
N SER A 178 -4.96 21.29 17.81
CA SER A 178 -3.70 20.92 17.16
C SER A 178 -3.80 19.55 16.47
N VAL A 179 -2.94 19.36 15.48
CA VAL A 179 -2.76 18.05 14.82
C VAL A 179 -2.03 17.11 15.79
N PRO A 180 -2.44 15.84 15.92
CA PRO A 180 -1.73 14.85 16.73
C PRO A 180 -0.31 14.60 16.25
N HIS A 181 0.61 14.39 17.20
CA HIS A 181 2.02 14.11 16.93
C HIS A 181 2.44 12.70 17.36
N THR A 182 1.68 12.08 18.26
CA THR A 182 1.97 10.73 18.77
C THR A 182 0.84 9.75 18.46
N ALA A 183 1.15 8.45 18.43
CA ALA A 183 0.15 7.40 18.23
C ALA A 183 -0.96 7.47 19.32
N ASP A 184 -0.61 7.76 20.56
CA ASP A 184 -1.61 7.90 21.63
C ASP A 184 -2.58 9.06 21.38
N GLU A 185 -2.11 10.21 20.89
CA GLU A 185 -2.96 11.34 20.51
C GLU A 185 -3.86 11.00 19.31
N TRP A 186 -3.37 10.26 18.31
CA TRP A 186 -4.17 9.76 17.21
C TRP A 186 -5.26 8.81 17.68
N ALA A 187 -4.93 7.87 18.56
CA ALA A 187 -5.89 6.96 19.15
C ALA A 187 -6.95 7.69 20.00
N ASP A 188 -6.57 8.70 20.75
CA ASP A 188 -7.49 9.54 21.54
C ASP A 188 -8.51 10.26 20.66
N ILE A 189 -8.08 10.81 19.53
CA ILE A 189 -8.97 11.47 18.57
C ILE A 189 -9.91 10.45 17.93
N ALA A 190 -9.42 9.29 17.53
CA ALA A 190 -10.23 8.24 16.93
C ALA A 190 -11.29 7.72 17.93
N GLN A 191 -10.89 7.44 19.18
CA GLN A 191 -11.79 7.03 20.26
C GLN A 191 -12.83 8.10 20.59
N ALA A 192 -12.41 9.36 20.71
CA ALA A 192 -13.29 10.50 21.00
C ALA A 192 -14.25 10.83 19.85
N SER A 193 -14.03 10.24 18.66
CA SER A 193 -14.90 10.34 17.50
C SER A 193 -15.81 9.11 17.30
N ASP A 194 -15.82 8.18 18.28
CA ASP A 194 -16.57 6.91 18.25
C ASP A 194 -16.24 6.05 17.03
N ILE A 195 -15.01 6.12 16.50
CA ILE A 195 -14.58 5.32 15.35
C ILE A 195 -14.45 3.86 15.80
N ILE A 196 -15.13 2.96 15.09
CA ILE A 196 -15.08 1.51 15.38
C ILE A 196 -14.37 0.74 14.27
N ALA A 197 -14.41 1.23 13.04
CA ALA A 197 -13.70 0.58 11.94
C ALA A 197 -13.14 1.58 10.94
N LEU A 198 -12.02 1.19 10.35
CA LEU A 198 -11.38 1.83 9.19
C LEU A 198 -11.25 0.75 8.10
N HIS A 199 -11.95 0.95 6.98
CA HIS A 199 -11.71 0.10 5.82
C HIS A 199 -10.74 0.80 4.90
N ILE A 200 -9.61 0.18 4.60
CA ILE A 200 -8.90 0.48 3.37
C ILE A 200 -9.84 0.00 2.27
N SER A 201 -10.39 0.91 1.50
CA SER A 201 -11.48 0.63 0.55
C SER A 201 -11.02 0.97 -0.86
N GLU A 202 -10.85 -0.06 -1.69
CA GLU A 202 -10.33 0.11 -3.03
C GLU A 202 -11.20 -0.61 -4.06
N ARG A 203 -11.48 0.11 -5.15
CA ARG A 203 -12.24 -0.43 -6.27
C ARG A 203 -11.63 0.01 -7.59
N ASP A 204 -11.04 -0.94 -8.30
CA ASP A 204 -10.54 -0.77 -9.66
C ASP A 204 -11.62 -1.17 -10.68
N THR A 205 -11.93 -0.28 -11.60
CA THR A 205 -12.90 -0.48 -12.67
C THR A 205 -12.30 -0.36 -14.06
N GLN A 206 -10.97 -0.40 -14.17
CA GLN A 206 -10.28 -0.28 -15.44
C GLN A 206 -10.57 -1.49 -16.35
N VAL A 207 -10.88 -1.25 -17.61
CA VAL A 207 -11.30 -2.25 -18.58
C VAL A 207 -10.36 -2.22 -19.77
N SER A 208 -9.77 -3.37 -20.12
CA SER A 208 -8.91 -3.53 -21.29
C SER A 208 -9.72 -3.76 -22.56
N THR A 209 -9.22 -3.24 -23.70
CA THR A 209 -9.73 -3.59 -25.04
C THR A 209 -9.25 -4.97 -25.50
N VAL A 210 -8.19 -5.49 -24.89
CA VAL A 210 -7.61 -6.80 -25.20
C VAL A 210 -8.19 -7.84 -24.25
N LYS A 211 -8.97 -8.75 -24.81
CA LYS A 211 -9.58 -9.84 -24.04
C LYS A 211 -8.50 -10.71 -23.38
N ARG A 212 -8.68 -11.01 -22.09
CA ARG A 212 -7.85 -11.96 -21.35
C ARG A 212 -7.91 -13.36 -21.95
N LEU A 213 -6.77 -14.00 -22.12
CA LEU A 213 -6.71 -15.42 -22.49
C LEU A 213 -7.07 -16.32 -21.29
N ALA A 214 -7.52 -17.53 -21.55
CA ALA A 214 -8.00 -18.43 -20.51
C ALA A 214 -6.94 -18.75 -19.43
N ASP A 215 -5.68 -18.87 -19.85
CA ASP A 215 -4.51 -19.20 -19.03
C ASP A 215 -3.61 -17.98 -18.72
N GLU A 216 -4.11 -16.76 -18.99
CA GLU A 216 -3.41 -15.52 -18.75
C GLU A 216 -3.77 -14.96 -17.36
N TYR A 217 -2.77 -14.50 -16.61
CA TYR A 217 -2.96 -13.71 -15.41
C TYR A 217 -2.71 -12.24 -15.71
N VAL A 218 -3.70 -11.40 -15.49
CA VAL A 218 -3.62 -9.97 -15.77
C VAL A 218 -3.89 -9.17 -14.52
N ASN A 219 -3.29 -7.98 -14.43
CA ASN A 219 -3.54 -7.01 -13.37
C ASN A 219 -3.15 -5.60 -13.83
N THR A 220 -3.57 -4.58 -13.11
CA THR A 220 -3.23 -3.16 -13.32
C THR A 220 -1.95 -2.72 -12.61
N TRP A 221 -1.45 -3.53 -11.67
CA TRP A 221 -0.20 -3.35 -10.95
C TRP A 221 0.58 -4.67 -10.90
N SER A 222 1.41 -4.94 -9.89
CA SER A 222 2.21 -6.17 -9.81
C SER A 222 1.35 -7.44 -9.94
N ILE A 223 1.69 -8.29 -10.90
CA ILE A 223 1.01 -9.58 -11.12
C ILE A 223 1.38 -10.54 -10.00
N GLU A 224 2.66 -10.57 -9.65
CA GLU A 224 3.22 -11.37 -8.57
C GLU A 224 2.61 -10.96 -7.22
N GLY A 225 2.52 -9.65 -6.95
CA GLY A 225 1.92 -9.12 -5.73
C GLY A 225 0.45 -9.54 -5.59
N LEU A 226 -0.38 -9.34 -6.62
CA LEU A 226 -1.79 -9.77 -6.56
C LEU A 226 -1.94 -11.28 -6.39
N PHE A 227 -1.09 -12.07 -7.04
CA PHE A 227 -1.11 -13.53 -6.88
C PHE A 227 -0.80 -13.95 -5.45
N GLU A 228 0.21 -13.32 -4.83
CA GLU A 228 0.57 -13.58 -3.44
C GLU A 228 -0.54 -13.20 -2.47
N GLU A 229 -1.03 -11.96 -2.56
CA GLU A 229 -2.11 -11.47 -1.70
C GLU A 229 -3.38 -12.31 -1.83
N ALA A 230 -3.76 -12.69 -3.05
CA ALA A 230 -4.97 -13.48 -3.30
C ALA A 230 -4.90 -14.90 -2.72
N SER A 231 -3.68 -15.47 -2.62
CA SER A 231 -3.42 -16.84 -2.14
C SER A 231 -3.02 -16.91 -0.66
N GLU A 232 -2.76 -15.76 -0.02
CA GLU A 232 -2.40 -15.70 1.41
C GLU A 232 -3.65 -15.80 2.29
N ASN A 233 -3.50 -16.38 3.48
CA ASN A 233 -4.53 -16.35 4.51
C ASN A 233 -4.82 -14.92 4.95
N VAL A 234 -6.09 -14.61 5.11
CA VAL A 234 -6.52 -13.27 5.51
C VAL A 234 -6.12 -12.97 6.94
N GLY A 235 -5.37 -11.87 7.11
CA GLY A 235 -5.04 -11.29 8.41
C GLY A 235 -5.49 -9.84 8.50
N PHE A 236 -5.97 -9.41 9.66
CA PHE A 236 -6.40 -8.02 9.90
C PHE A 236 -6.52 -7.70 11.39
N ALA A 237 -6.64 -6.40 11.71
CA ALA A 237 -6.77 -5.95 13.08
C ALA A 237 -8.20 -6.07 13.59
N TRP A 238 -8.35 -6.64 14.79
CA TRP A 238 -9.62 -6.93 15.44
C TRP A 238 -9.97 -5.88 16.49
N GLY A 239 -11.01 -5.08 16.23
CA GLY A 239 -11.42 -3.98 17.09
C GLY A 239 -11.94 -4.40 18.46
N THR A 240 -11.79 -3.50 19.43
CA THR A 240 -12.27 -3.74 20.81
C THR A 240 -13.78 -3.74 20.96
N HIS A 241 -14.51 -3.29 19.94
CA HIS A 241 -15.98 -3.34 19.89
C HIS A 241 -16.52 -4.69 19.40
N GLU A 242 -15.67 -5.55 18.89
CA GLU A 242 -16.01 -6.86 18.38
C GLU A 242 -16.12 -7.85 19.53
N GLU A 243 -17.29 -8.45 19.73
CA GLU A 243 -17.57 -9.30 20.89
C GLU A 243 -17.19 -10.75 20.66
N GLU A 244 -17.45 -11.28 19.43
CA GLU A 244 -17.24 -12.70 19.11
C GLU A 244 -16.16 -12.85 18.03
N LEU A 245 -15.18 -13.70 18.29
CA LEU A 245 -14.15 -14.05 17.30
C LEU A 245 -14.76 -14.90 16.17
N PRO A 246 -14.30 -14.72 14.91
CA PRO A 246 -14.75 -15.55 13.81
C PRO A 246 -14.42 -17.03 14.06
N LYS A 247 -15.32 -17.93 13.64
CA LYS A 247 -15.11 -19.38 13.75
C LYS A 247 -13.93 -19.86 12.89
N GLU A 248 -13.70 -19.17 11.80
CA GLU A 248 -12.63 -19.41 10.84
C GLU A 248 -11.25 -18.94 11.35
N MET A 249 -11.18 -18.31 12.51
CA MET A 249 -9.92 -17.80 13.08
C MET A 249 -8.99 -18.95 13.46
N VAL A 250 -7.75 -18.88 12.96
CA VAL A 250 -6.67 -19.83 13.28
C VAL A 250 -5.58 -19.22 14.15
N LYS A 251 -5.35 -17.92 14.05
CA LYS A 251 -4.39 -17.22 14.91
C LYS A 251 -5.02 -15.97 15.52
N ASN A 252 -4.74 -15.77 16.80
CA ASN A 252 -5.13 -14.58 17.56
C ASN A 252 -3.88 -14.07 18.26
N ARG A 253 -3.35 -12.96 17.76
CA ARG A 253 -2.09 -12.40 18.20
C ARG A 253 -2.33 -11.05 18.87
N MET A 254 -1.54 -10.78 19.89
CA MET A 254 -1.48 -9.49 20.57
C MET A 254 -0.15 -8.85 20.22
N ASP A 255 -0.16 -7.94 19.28
CA ASP A 255 1.04 -7.23 18.85
C ASP A 255 1.46 -6.21 19.92
N GLY A 256 2.65 -6.44 20.52
CA GLY A 256 3.21 -5.56 21.55
C GLY A 256 2.24 -5.20 22.68
N GLU A 257 1.22 -6.02 22.93
CA GLU A 257 0.09 -5.72 23.83
C GLU A 257 -0.79 -4.53 23.40
N LYS A 258 -0.46 -3.82 22.30
CA LYS A 258 -1.22 -2.67 21.82
C LYS A 258 -2.35 -3.06 20.88
N CYS A 259 -2.08 -3.93 19.93
CA CYS A 259 -2.98 -4.27 18.87
C CYS A 259 -3.31 -5.77 18.85
N ARG A 260 -4.58 -6.12 18.63
CA ARG A 260 -5.03 -7.50 18.41
C ARG A 260 -5.13 -7.75 16.91
N ILE A 261 -4.37 -8.72 16.42
CA ILE A 261 -4.42 -9.19 15.03
C ILE A 261 -5.01 -10.59 15.01
N ILE A 262 -5.91 -10.86 14.08
CA ILE A 262 -6.44 -12.19 13.83
C ILE A 262 -6.10 -12.64 12.42
N GLU A 263 -5.94 -13.95 12.25
CA GLU A 263 -5.76 -14.60 10.96
C GLU A 263 -6.84 -15.67 10.77
N LEU A 264 -7.45 -15.72 9.60
CA LEU A 264 -8.46 -16.70 9.22
C LEU A 264 -7.84 -17.87 8.47
N ASN A 265 -8.44 -19.05 8.56
CA ASN A 265 -8.11 -20.20 7.70
C ASN A 265 -8.84 -20.10 6.35
N GLN A 266 -8.72 -18.96 5.73
CA GLN A 266 -9.33 -18.66 4.42
C GLN A 266 -8.42 -17.72 3.67
N VAL A 267 -8.21 -17.98 2.38
CA VAL A 267 -7.44 -17.11 1.52
C VAL A 267 -8.28 -15.90 1.07
N ALA A 268 -7.61 -14.85 0.63
CA ALA A 268 -8.27 -13.58 0.32
C ALA A 268 -9.38 -13.73 -0.73
N ILE A 269 -9.15 -14.47 -1.81
CA ILE A 269 -10.16 -14.65 -2.87
C ILE A 269 -11.43 -15.37 -2.40
N GLU A 270 -11.36 -16.15 -1.33
CA GLU A 270 -12.52 -16.84 -0.74
C GLU A 270 -13.24 -16.00 0.31
N THR A 271 -12.65 -14.87 0.73
CA THR A 271 -13.17 -14.05 1.82
C THR A 271 -13.66 -12.71 1.28
N GLN A 272 -14.97 -12.52 1.26
CA GLN A 272 -15.60 -11.31 0.76
C GLN A 272 -16.25 -10.49 1.88
N ILE A 273 -16.18 -9.17 1.76
CA ILE A 273 -16.76 -8.23 2.71
C ILE A 273 -17.32 -7.02 1.96
N LYS A 274 -18.31 -6.37 2.57
CA LYS A 274 -18.89 -5.13 2.05
C LYS A 274 -18.05 -3.92 2.46
N SER A 275 -17.85 -3.00 1.52
CA SER A 275 -17.28 -1.68 1.73
C SER A 275 -18.01 -0.64 0.90
N TRP A 276 -17.49 0.58 0.83
CA TRP A 276 -18.14 1.70 0.14
C TRP A 276 -17.10 2.56 -0.57
N VAL A 277 -17.43 3.01 -1.79
CA VAL A 277 -16.68 4.03 -2.54
C VAL A 277 -17.65 5.04 -3.18
N PRO A 278 -17.20 6.29 -3.45
CA PRO A 278 -18.11 7.35 -3.95
C PRO A 278 -18.86 7.02 -5.23
N SER A 279 -18.21 6.39 -6.23
CA SER A 279 -18.83 6.17 -7.54
C SER A 279 -19.86 5.04 -7.55
N LYS A 280 -19.78 4.09 -6.62
CA LYS A 280 -20.64 2.90 -6.60
C LYS A 280 -21.62 2.90 -5.43
N GLY A 281 -21.27 3.57 -4.32
CA GLY A 281 -21.88 3.29 -3.03
C GLY A 281 -21.36 1.98 -2.46
N MET A 282 -22.25 1.15 -1.91
CA MET A 282 -21.88 -0.17 -1.39
C MET A 282 -21.39 -1.10 -2.49
N PHE A 283 -20.31 -1.81 -2.22
CA PHE A 283 -19.81 -2.89 -3.06
C PHE A 283 -19.31 -4.06 -2.20
N THR A 284 -19.14 -5.20 -2.84
CA THR A 284 -18.50 -6.38 -2.23
C THR A 284 -17.11 -6.51 -2.83
N GLY A 285 -16.09 -6.56 -1.97
CA GLY A 285 -14.71 -6.78 -2.36
C GLY A 285 -14.11 -7.95 -1.61
N PHE A 286 -12.88 -8.31 -1.95
CA PHE A 286 -12.11 -9.34 -1.25
C PHE A 286 -11.43 -8.73 -0.04
N LEU A 287 -11.37 -9.48 1.05
CA LEU A 287 -10.63 -9.11 2.24
C LEU A 287 -9.17 -9.54 2.05
N MET A 288 -8.31 -8.56 1.72
CA MET A 288 -6.91 -8.82 1.40
C MET A 288 -6.03 -8.76 2.65
N PRO A 289 -5.03 -9.64 2.80
CA PRO A 289 -3.97 -9.47 3.79
C PRO A 289 -3.10 -8.29 3.39
N HIS A 290 -2.90 -7.34 4.30
CA HIS A 290 -2.14 -6.15 3.96
C HIS A 290 -1.45 -5.55 5.18
N VAL A 291 -0.21 -5.08 5.01
CA VAL A 291 0.62 -4.56 6.11
C VAL A 291 -0.04 -3.40 6.83
N GLU A 292 -0.74 -2.54 6.12
CA GLU A 292 -1.38 -1.35 6.70
C GLU A 292 -2.65 -1.66 7.49
N ALA A 293 -3.26 -2.83 7.29
CA ALA A 293 -4.31 -3.29 8.20
C ALA A 293 -3.78 -3.47 9.64
N TYR A 294 -2.47 -3.66 9.77
CA TYR A 294 -1.80 -3.81 11.07
C TYR A 294 -1.23 -2.47 11.57
N SER A 295 -0.47 -1.76 10.73
CA SER A 295 0.23 -0.54 11.11
C SER A 295 -0.73 0.63 11.38
N ILE A 296 -1.78 0.81 10.57
CA ILE A 296 -2.85 1.80 10.81
C ILE A 296 -3.61 1.46 12.10
N ALA A 297 -3.92 0.17 12.35
CA ALA A 297 -4.55 -0.21 13.60
C ALA A 297 -3.68 0.10 14.81
N GLU A 298 -2.36 -0.14 14.71
CA GLU A 298 -1.40 0.20 15.77
C GLU A 298 -1.35 1.72 16.02
N LEU A 299 -1.36 2.54 14.97
CA LEU A 299 -1.41 4.01 15.06
C LEU A 299 -2.64 4.50 15.84
N PHE A 300 -3.80 3.90 15.58
CA PHE A 300 -5.08 4.31 16.20
C PHE A 300 -5.46 3.47 17.43
N SER A 301 -4.55 2.67 17.97
CA SER A 301 -4.80 1.86 19.17
C SER A 301 -4.15 2.43 20.42
N ARG A 302 -4.85 2.33 21.53
CA ARG A 302 -4.39 2.77 22.84
C ARG A 302 -4.70 1.78 23.93
N LYS A 303 -3.77 1.61 24.87
CA LYS A 303 -3.96 0.85 26.11
C LYS A 303 -3.60 1.73 27.30
N VAL A 304 -4.58 2.04 28.15
CA VAL A 304 -4.36 2.77 29.41
C VAL A 304 -4.91 1.89 30.53
N SER A 305 -4.02 1.34 31.34
CA SER A 305 -4.39 0.38 32.41
C SER A 305 -5.23 -0.77 31.84
N ASN A 306 -6.45 -0.96 32.33
CA ASN A 306 -7.38 -1.99 31.86
C ASN A 306 -8.29 -1.51 30.72
N ASN A 307 -8.22 -0.25 30.32
CA ASN A 307 -9.01 0.28 29.22
C ASN A 307 -8.21 0.20 27.92
N ARG A 308 -8.78 -0.47 26.94
CA ARG A 308 -8.19 -0.64 25.61
C ARG A 308 -9.15 -0.09 24.58
N TYR A 309 -8.61 0.67 23.65
CA TYR A 309 -9.30 1.08 22.43
C TYR A 309 -8.50 0.64 21.21
N GLN A 310 -9.19 0.03 20.26
CA GLN A 310 -8.66 -0.36 18.94
C GLN A 310 -9.82 -0.41 17.96
N PRO A 311 -9.74 0.26 16.82
CA PRO A 311 -10.68 0.06 15.71
C PRO A 311 -10.38 -1.26 14.98
N THR A 312 -11.39 -1.85 14.34
CA THR A 312 -11.16 -2.88 13.32
C THR A 312 -10.54 -2.19 12.10
N VAL A 313 -9.42 -2.71 11.59
CA VAL A 313 -8.79 -2.21 10.37
C VAL A 313 -8.56 -3.37 9.42
N HIS A 314 -9.04 -3.21 8.18
CA HIS A 314 -8.89 -4.24 7.16
C HIS A 314 -8.88 -3.64 5.75
N PHE A 315 -8.32 -4.38 4.78
CA PHE A 315 -8.29 -3.97 3.38
C PHE A 315 -9.36 -4.72 2.58
N VAL A 316 -10.21 -3.95 1.92
CA VAL A 316 -11.29 -4.43 1.04
C VAL A 316 -10.98 -3.98 -0.38
N TYR A 317 -10.62 -4.91 -1.22
CA TYR A 317 -10.24 -4.65 -2.61
C TYR A 317 -11.17 -5.34 -3.60
N HIS A 318 -11.62 -4.58 -4.58
CA HIS A 318 -12.30 -5.10 -5.76
C HIS A 318 -11.41 -4.79 -6.98
N PRO A 319 -10.53 -5.73 -7.37
CA PRO A 319 -9.73 -5.60 -8.59
C PRO A 319 -10.60 -5.43 -9.84
N CYS A 320 -10.01 -5.03 -10.95
CA CYS A 320 -10.68 -5.04 -12.23
C CYS A 320 -11.16 -6.46 -12.59
N LEU A 321 -12.20 -6.58 -13.40
CA LEU A 321 -12.85 -7.89 -13.66
C LEU A 321 -11.90 -8.93 -14.23
N ASP A 322 -11.01 -8.55 -15.16
CA ASP A 322 -10.02 -9.46 -15.73
C ASP A 322 -9.02 -9.98 -14.68
N ALA A 323 -8.67 -9.15 -13.68
CA ALA A 323 -7.83 -9.56 -12.56
C ALA A 323 -8.57 -10.54 -11.64
N ILE A 324 -9.86 -10.29 -11.35
CA ILE A 324 -10.70 -11.24 -10.58
C ILE A 324 -10.79 -12.60 -11.27
N ASP A 325 -10.99 -12.62 -12.59
CA ASP A 325 -11.02 -13.86 -13.35
C ASP A 325 -9.66 -14.57 -13.38
N SER A 326 -8.57 -13.81 -13.36
CA SER A 326 -7.21 -14.35 -13.22
C SER A 326 -6.99 -15.02 -11.87
N MET A 327 -7.40 -14.37 -10.78
CA MET A 327 -7.32 -14.93 -9.42
C MET A 327 -8.14 -16.22 -9.29
N ARG A 328 -9.38 -16.25 -9.82
CA ARG A 328 -10.24 -17.43 -9.82
C ARG A 328 -9.63 -18.58 -10.61
N HIS A 329 -9.05 -18.27 -11.77
CA HIS A 329 -8.37 -19.27 -12.58
C HIS A 329 -7.16 -19.85 -11.83
N ALA A 330 -6.31 -19.03 -11.24
CA ALA A 330 -5.15 -19.46 -10.45
C ALA A 330 -5.56 -20.34 -9.26
N MET A 331 -6.62 -19.96 -8.55
CA MET A 331 -7.17 -20.77 -7.46
C MET A 331 -7.65 -22.14 -7.95
N ALA A 332 -8.39 -22.18 -9.08
CA ALA A 332 -8.88 -23.44 -9.66
C ALA A 332 -7.74 -24.37 -10.12
N GLN A 333 -6.56 -23.82 -10.43
CA GLN A 333 -5.34 -24.54 -10.77
C GLN A 333 -4.47 -24.88 -9.55
N GLY A 334 -4.93 -24.56 -8.32
CA GLY A 334 -4.18 -24.83 -7.09
C GLY A 334 -2.97 -23.92 -6.88
N TRP A 335 -3.01 -22.69 -7.37
CA TRP A 335 -1.96 -21.69 -7.22
C TRP A 335 -0.59 -22.11 -7.78
N VAL A 336 -0.60 -22.88 -8.85
CA VAL A 336 0.63 -23.26 -9.56
C VAL A 336 1.13 -22.10 -10.43
N ASN A 337 2.40 -22.18 -10.85
CA ASN A 337 3.06 -21.17 -11.66
C ASN A 337 2.22 -20.69 -12.85
N ILE A 338 2.14 -19.39 -13.00
CA ILE A 338 1.47 -18.73 -14.11
C ILE A 338 2.46 -18.59 -15.26
N ASN A 339 2.11 -19.15 -16.42
CA ASN A 339 2.98 -19.11 -17.59
C ASN A 339 2.81 -17.82 -18.41
N HIS A 340 1.58 -17.29 -18.46
CA HIS A 340 1.27 -16.08 -19.22
C HIS A 340 0.86 -14.96 -18.28
N LYS A 341 1.62 -13.87 -18.32
CA LYS A 341 1.42 -12.69 -17.48
C LYS A 341 1.30 -11.44 -18.33
N ARG A 342 0.28 -10.63 -18.14
CA ARG A 342 0.12 -9.36 -18.83
C ARG A 342 -0.30 -8.25 -17.86
N LEU A 343 0.52 -7.24 -17.79
CA LEU A 343 0.18 -6.00 -17.10
C LEU A 343 -0.72 -5.16 -17.99
N LEU A 344 -1.87 -4.74 -17.49
CA LEU A 344 -2.79 -3.83 -18.18
C LEU A 344 -2.21 -2.42 -18.19
N GLY A 345 -2.13 -1.83 -19.37
CA GLY A 345 -1.50 -0.52 -19.59
C GLY A 345 -2.20 0.26 -20.69
N ASP A 346 -1.53 0.46 -21.83
CA ASP A 346 -2.07 1.21 -22.96
C ASP A 346 -3.33 0.61 -23.59
N ASP A 347 -3.59 -0.68 -23.34
CA ASP A 347 -4.80 -1.40 -23.74
C ASP A 347 -6.03 -1.09 -22.88
N ILE A 348 -5.91 -0.36 -21.78
CA ILE A 348 -7.06 0.05 -20.96
C ILE A 348 -7.84 1.13 -21.72
N LEU A 349 -9.14 0.87 -21.92
CA LEU A 349 -10.06 1.79 -22.63
C LEU A 349 -10.64 2.86 -21.71
N GLU A 350 -11.13 2.42 -20.55
CA GLU A 350 -11.89 3.25 -19.62
C GLU A 350 -11.78 2.69 -18.19
N GLY A 351 -12.34 3.41 -17.25
CA GLY A 351 -12.38 3.04 -15.84
C GLY A 351 -11.52 3.96 -14.98
N LYS A 352 -11.55 3.69 -13.70
CA LYS A 352 -10.82 4.45 -12.67
C LYS A 352 -10.42 3.52 -11.54
N ASP A 353 -9.47 3.99 -10.77
CA ASP A 353 -9.11 3.40 -9.49
C ASP A 353 -9.51 4.35 -8.36
N GLU A 354 -10.37 3.85 -7.47
CA GLU A 354 -10.83 4.55 -6.27
C GLU A 354 -10.18 3.91 -5.05
N LEU A 355 -9.20 4.59 -4.48
CA LEU A 355 -8.48 4.17 -3.28
C LEU A 355 -8.69 5.16 -2.15
N GLY A 356 -9.20 4.70 -1.01
CA GLY A 356 -9.44 5.58 0.13
C GLY A 356 -9.68 4.85 1.45
N ILE A 357 -9.87 5.64 2.49
CA ILE A 357 -10.24 5.17 3.83
C ILE A 357 -11.72 5.45 4.08
N LEU A 358 -12.45 4.40 4.40
CA LEU A 358 -13.83 4.50 4.89
C LEU A 358 -13.82 4.45 6.42
N VAL A 359 -14.32 5.51 7.03
CA VAL A 359 -14.46 5.63 8.49
C VAL A 359 -15.87 5.24 8.90
N VAL A 360 -15.98 4.25 9.81
CA VAL A 360 -17.26 3.78 10.38
C VAL A 360 -17.29 4.12 11.86
N ARG A 361 -18.40 4.70 12.31
CA ARG A 361 -18.61 5.16 13.70
C ARG A 361 -19.69 4.33 14.42
N ARG A 362 -19.64 4.27 15.74
CA ARG A 362 -20.50 3.38 16.55
C ARG A 362 -21.98 3.80 16.54
N HIS A 363 -22.27 5.05 16.73
CA HIS A 363 -23.62 5.52 17.08
C HIS A 363 -24.31 6.32 15.97
N THR A 364 -23.85 6.20 14.73
CA THR A 364 -24.42 6.90 13.58
C THR A 364 -24.31 6.05 12.30
N PRO A 365 -25.30 6.08 11.42
CA PRO A 365 -25.17 5.47 10.11
C PRO A 365 -24.28 6.30 9.17
N ASP A 366 -23.90 7.51 9.56
CA ASP A 366 -23.06 8.37 8.75
C ASP A 366 -21.64 7.77 8.66
N ILE A 367 -21.19 7.56 7.44
CA ILE A 367 -19.86 7.14 7.07
C ILE A 367 -19.11 8.25 6.36
N TYR A 368 -17.80 8.24 6.46
CA TYR A 368 -16.94 9.18 5.77
C TYR A 368 -15.87 8.43 4.99
N TRP A 369 -15.76 8.68 3.70
CA TRP A 369 -14.70 8.16 2.86
C TRP A 369 -13.79 9.30 2.42
N PHE A 370 -12.47 9.11 2.51
CA PHE A 370 -11.48 10.07 2.05
C PHE A 370 -10.44 9.36 1.19
N GLY A 371 -10.17 9.89 -0.01
CA GLY A 371 -9.20 9.26 -0.90
C GLY A 371 -9.15 9.84 -2.30
N SER A 372 -8.53 9.07 -3.18
CA SER A 372 -8.28 9.34 -4.60
C SER A 372 -9.29 8.61 -5.49
N ARG A 373 -9.73 9.29 -6.54
CA ARG A 373 -10.57 8.73 -7.61
C ARG A 373 -9.94 9.11 -8.95
N LEU A 374 -8.97 8.34 -9.39
CA LEU A 374 -8.20 8.65 -10.59
C LEU A 374 -8.75 7.88 -11.81
N ASP A 375 -9.22 8.63 -12.82
CA ASP A 375 -9.68 8.08 -14.10
C ASP A 375 -8.50 7.80 -15.03
N ILE A 376 -8.62 6.76 -15.87
CA ILE A 376 -7.55 6.36 -16.81
C ILE A 376 -7.15 7.48 -17.78
N LYS A 377 -8.10 8.29 -18.24
CA LYS A 377 -7.80 9.39 -19.18
C LYS A 377 -7.02 10.49 -18.48
N GLU A 378 -7.39 10.79 -17.24
CA GLU A 378 -6.68 11.74 -16.40
C GLU A 378 -5.27 11.20 -16.07
N ALA A 379 -5.14 9.94 -15.66
CA ALA A 379 -3.86 9.29 -15.41
C ALA A 379 -2.91 9.41 -16.61
N ARG A 380 -3.39 9.15 -17.84
CA ARG A 380 -2.59 9.28 -19.06
C ARG A 380 -2.24 10.72 -19.41
N ASN A 381 -3.11 11.68 -19.08
CA ASN A 381 -2.79 13.10 -19.24
C ASN A 381 -1.70 13.55 -18.26
N LEU A 382 -1.70 13.00 -17.06
CA LEU A 382 -0.69 13.25 -16.04
C LEU A 382 0.64 12.57 -16.40
N ILE A 383 0.61 11.27 -16.70
CA ILE A 383 1.77 10.46 -17.05
C ILE A 383 1.39 9.53 -18.21
N PRO A 384 1.79 9.86 -19.46
CA PRO A 384 1.49 9.03 -20.63
C PRO A 384 1.93 7.57 -20.45
N HIS A 385 1.21 6.64 -21.07
CA HIS A 385 1.46 5.20 -21.04
C HIS A 385 1.33 4.53 -19.67
N ASN A 386 0.68 5.19 -18.70
CA ASN A 386 0.44 4.63 -17.37
C ASN A 386 -1.06 4.52 -17.08
N ASN A 387 -1.40 3.57 -16.23
CA ASN A 387 -2.77 3.38 -15.75
C ASN A 387 -3.00 4.15 -14.44
N ALA A 388 -4.26 4.18 -13.96
CA ALA A 388 -4.62 4.93 -12.77
C ALA A 388 -3.88 4.43 -11.52
N THR A 389 -3.85 3.13 -11.31
CA THR A 389 -3.19 2.49 -10.16
C THR A 389 -1.68 2.77 -10.15
N SER A 390 -1.01 2.65 -11.30
CA SER A 390 0.45 2.91 -11.39
C SER A 390 0.81 4.37 -11.11
N VAL A 391 -0.05 5.33 -11.50
CA VAL A 391 0.16 6.75 -11.20
C VAL A 391 0.01 7.03 -9.70
N GLN A 392 -1.00 6.44 -9.05
CA GLN A 392 -1.17 6.59 -7.59
C GLN A 392 0.02 6.01 -6.81
N VAL A 393 0.54 4.84 -7.20
CA VAL A 393 1.74 4.27 -6.55
C VAL A 393 2.97 5.16 -6.80
N ALA A 394 3.16 5.62 -8.04
CA ALA A 394 4.32 6.43 -8.40
C ALA A 394 4.36 7.78 -7.66
N ILE A 395 3.20 8.42 -7.43
CA ILE A 395 3.18 9.66 -6.65
C ILE A 395 3.45 9.41 -5.17
N GLY A 396 3.05 8.25 -4.64
CA GLY A 396 3.45 7.80 -3.31
C GLY A 396 4.98 7.69 -3.20
N ILE A 397 5.61 7.06 -4.19
CA ILE A 397 7.09 6.97 -4.25
C ILE A 397 7.72 8.37 -4.30
N LEU A 398 7.24 9.26 -5.16
CA LEU A 398 7.78 10.62 -5.24
C LEU A 398 7.64 11.37 -3.91
N SER A 399 6.47 11.34 -3.28
CA SER A 399 6.24 12.04 -2.03
C SER A 399 7.08 11.48 -0.88
N GLY A 400 7.24 10.15 -0.81
CA GLY A 400 8.17 9.49 0.10
C GLY A 400 9.63 9.87 -0.16
N LEU A 401 10.05 9.90 -1.44
CA LEU A 401 11.40 10.31 -1.84
C LEU A 401 11.70 11.75 -1.41
N VAL A 402 10.79 12.67 -1.65
CA VAL A 402 10.94 14.07 -1.21
C VAL A 402 11.08 14.13 0.29
N TRP A 403 10.22 13.42 1.02
CA TRP A 403 10.24 13.41 2.48
C TRP A 403 11.54 12.86 3.07
N ILE A 404 12.10 11.75 2.55
CA ILE A 404 13.38 11.21 3.06
C ILE A 404 14.56 12.14 2.76
N ILE A 405 14.52 12.87 1.65
CA ILE A 405 15.54 13.88 1.34
C ILE A 405 15.45 15.05 2.31
N GLU A 406 14.26 15.50 2.67
CA GLU A 406 14.01 16.56 3.66
C GLU A 406 14.28 16.08 5.11
N ASN A 407 14.21 14.76 5.38
CA ASN A 407 14.37 14.15 6.70
C ASN A 407 15.41 13.00 6.69
N PRO A 408 16.69 13.28 6.45
CA PRO A 408 17.68 12.25 6.14
C PRO A 408 18.17 11.45 7.36
N GLN A 409 17.76 11.79 8.59
CA GLN A 409 18.26 11.21 9.84
C GLN A 409 17.12 10.76 10.78
N CYS A 410 16.21 9.91 10.28
CA CYS A 410 15.08 9.40 11.06
C CYS A 410 15.21 7.91 11.44
N GLY A 411 16.20 7.19 10.88
CA GLY A 411 16.31 5.75 11.04
C GLY A 411 15.30 5.00 10.17
N LEU A 412 14.87 3.81 10.62
CA LEU A 412 13.76 3.11 9.97
C LEU A 412 12.45 3.79 10.32
N VAL A 413 11.66 4.11 9.31
CA VAL A 413 10.32 4.72 9.43
C VAL A 413 9.31 3.99 8.56
N GLU A 414 8.10 3.84 9.10
CA GLU A 414 6.90 3.42 8.38
C GLU A 414 6.05 4.66 8.03
N PRO A 415 5.07 4.60 7.11
CA PRO A 415 4.22 5.74 6.72
C PRO A 415 3.53 6.45 7.89
N GLU A 416 3.25 5.74 8.98
CA GLU A 416 2.64 6.26 10.19
C GLU A 416 3.47 7.36 10.87
N GLN A 417 4.78 7.36 10.65
CA GLN A 417 5.74 8.30 11.26
C GLN A 417 6.04 9.52 10.35
N VAL A 418 5.58 9.45 9.09
CA VAL A 418 5.82 10.50 8.08
C VAL A 418 4.82 11.66 8.25
N ASP A 419 5.25 12.87 7.94
CA ASP A 419 4.36 14.05 7.89
C ASP A 419 3.34 13.90 6.75
N PHE A 420 2.12 13.52 7.11
CA PHE A 420 1.06 13.29 6.16
C PHE A 420 0.66 14.54 5.37
N LYS A 421 0.75 15.74 5.94
CA LYS A 421 0.40 16.97 5.24
C LYS A 421 1.38 17.25 4.10
N ARG A 422 2.68 17.04 4.36
CA ARG A 422 3.71 17.20 3.33
C ARG A 422 3.54 16.20 2.21
N VAL A 423 3.23 14.96 2.55
CA VAL A 423 2.94 13.91 1.56
C VAL A 423 1.73 14.26 0.72
N LEU A 424 0.61 14.65 1.35
CA LEU A 424 -0.62 14.99 0.64
C LEU A 424 -0.45 16.23 -0.26
N GLU A 425 0.27 17.26 0.19
CA GLU A 425 0.61 18.44 -0.62
C GLU A 425 1.30 18.07 -1.95
N ILE A 426 2.22 17.09 -1.89
CA ILE A 426 2.95 16.64 -3.08
C ILE A 426 2.08 15.72 -3.94
N ALA A 427 1.26 14.87 -3.31
CA ALA A 427 0.51 13.83 -4.01
C ALA A 427 -0.78 14.32 -4.67
N GLU A 428 -1.49 15.27 -4.05
CA GLU A 428 -2.81 15.76 -4.48
C GLU A 428 -2.92 16.04 -5.99
N PRO A 429 -1.96 16.71 -6.66
CA PRO A 429 -2.07 17.01 -8.09
C PRO A 429 -2.11 15.79 -9.02
N TYR A 430 -1.84 14.60 -8.50
CA TYR A 430 -1.78 13.33 -9.23
C TYR A 430 -2.83 12.31 -8.81
N LEU A 431 -3.75 12.69 -7.90
CA LEU A 431 -4.74 11.79 -7.31
C LEU A 431 -6.14 11.93 -7.93
N GLY A 432 -6.26 12.69 -9.03
CA GLY A 432 -7.53 12.94 -9.71
C GLY A 432 -8.53 13.67 -8.82
N GLU A 433 -9.77 13.21 -8.80
CA GLU A 433 -10.78 13.74 -7.87
C GLU A 433 -10.44 13.25 -6.46
N PHE A 434 -9.79 14.13 -5.68
CA PHE A 434 -9.25 13.82 -4.36
C PHE A 434 -9.99 14.59 -3.27
N GLY A 435 -10.39 13.89 -2.19
CA GLY A 435 -11.08 14.52 -1.06
C GLY A 435 -12.00 13.59 -0.30
N GLY A 436 -12.85 14.21 0.54
CA GLY A 436 -13.74 13.50 1.45
C GLY A 436 -15.20 13.51 1.02
N TYR A 437 -15.88 12.39 1.29
CA TYR A 437 -17.29 12.17 0.94
C TYR A 437 -18.05 11.63 2.14
N TRP A 438 -19.08 12.38 2.57
CA TRP A 438 -20.05 11.90 3.54
C TRP A 438 -21.14 11.08 2.86
N ALA A 439 -21.52 9.97 3.46
CA ALA A 439 -22.60 9.11 3.01
C ALA A 439 -23.31 8.46 4.21
N LYS A 440 -24.30 7.62 3.92
CA LYS A 440 -24.94 6.79 4.94
C LYS A 440 -24.76 5.32 4.59
N TRP A 441 -24.36 4.55 5.59
CA TRP A 441 -24.41 3.11 5.51
C TRP A 441 -25.88 2.69 5.49
N PRO A 442 -26.34 1.84 4.56
CA PRO A 442 -27.74 1.40 4.52
C PRO A 442 -28.15 0.74 5.83
N GLU A 443 -29.32 1.11 6.39
CA GLU A 443 -29.79 0.62 7.70
C GLU A 443 -29.88 -0.91 7.78
N GLU A 444 -30.23 -1.56 6.68
CA GLU A 444 -30.31 -3.03 6.58
C GLU A 444 -28.95 -3.73 6.73
N HIS A 445 -27.86 -3.00 6.48
CA HIS A 445 -26.46 -3.46 6.56
C HIS A 445 -25.70 -2.82 7.72
N PHE A 446 -26.31 -1.82 8.37
CA PHE A 446 -25.70 -1.21 9.54
C PHE A 446 -25.70 -2.26 10.68
N PRO A 447 -24.57 -2.49 11.35
CA PRO A 447 -24.57 -3.39 12.49
C PRO A 447 -25.59 -2.86 13.49
N LYS A 448 -26.65 -3.64 13.77
CA LYS A 448 -27.54 -3.33 14.89
C LYS A 448 -26.66 -3.22 16.11
N ILE A 449 -26.60 -2.02 16.69
CA ILE A 449 -25.75 -1.63 17.81
C ILE A 449 -26.28 -2.29 19.11
N THR A 450 -26.43 -3.59 19.10
CA THR A 450 -26.73 -4.40 20.26
C THR A 450 -25.91 -5.68 20.13
N GLY A 451 -24.63 -5.59 20.49
CA GLY A 451 -23.83 -6.76 20.83
C GLY A 451 -23.51 -7.75 19.70
N HIS A 452 -23.68 -7.41 18.43
CA HIS A 452 -23.30 -8.28 17.32
C HIS A 452 -22.31 -7.56 16.42
N ALA A 453 -21.15 -8.17 16.30
CA ALA A 453 -20.12 -7.89 15.29
C ALA A 453 -20.76 -7.48 13.96
N LEU A 454 -20.09 -6.63 13.20
CA LEU A 454 -20.34 -6.48 11.76
C LEU A 454 -20.69 -7.87 11.23
N LYS A 455 -21.97 -8.16 10.92
CA LYS A 455 -22.34 -9.44 10.33
C LYS A 455 -21.59 -9.51 9.03
N ARG A 456 -20.42 -10.13 9.10
CA ARG A 456 -19.63 -10.50 7.95
C ARG A 456 -20.45 -11.54 7.24
N HIS A 457 -21.07 -11.17 6.16
CA HIS A 457 -21.58 -12.15 5.23
C HIS A 457 -20.36 -12.73 4.54
N PHE A 458 -19.72 -13.71 5.19
CA PHE A 458 -18.83 -14.63 4.52
C PHE A 458 -19.70 -15.39 3.52
N TYR A 459 -19.66 -14.96 2.26
CA TYR A 459 -20.30 -15.71 1.20
C TYR A 459 -19.41 -16.92 0.91
N ASN A 460 -19.87 -18.10 1.29
CA ASN A 460 -19.37 -19.34 0.71
C ASN A 460 -19.59 -19.26 -0.81
N SER A 461 -18.52 -19.32 -1.58
CA SER A 461 -18.46 -19.14 -3.03
C SER A 461 -19.22 -20.19 -3.87
N SER A 462 -20.08 -21.00 -3.26
CA SER A 462 -20.82 -22.06 -3.96
C SER A 462 -22.23 -21.67 -4.43
N LYS A 463 -22.73 -20.46 -4.15
CA LYS A 463 -24.05 -20.03 -4.65
C LYS A 463 -24.10 -18.50 -4.89
N GLU A 464 -24.41 -18.20 -6.16
CA GLU A 464 -24.86 -16.92 -6.71
C GLU A 464 -23.81 -15.88 -7.06
N VAL A 465 -23.33 -16.00 -8.30
CA VAL A 465 -22.88 -14.89 -9.12
C VAL A 465 -23.99 -14.67 -10.18
N THR A 466 -24.81 -13.69 -9.96
CA THR A 466 -25.61 -13.00 -11.01
C THR A 466 -25.35 -11.51 -10.91
#